data_e3bb67889b8e445a963df983e049e7a8
#
_entry.id   e3bb67889b8e445a963df983e049e7a8
#
_cell.length_a   1.000
_cell.length_b   1.000
_cell.length_c   1.000
_cell.angle_alpha   90.00
_cell.angle_beta   90.00
_cell.angle_gamma   90.00
#
_symmetry.space_group_name_H-M   'P 1'
#
loop_
_entity.id
_entity.type
_entity.pdbx_description
1 polymer ?
#
loop_
_entity_poly.entity_id
_entity_poly.type
_entity_poly.pdbx_seq_one_letter_code
_entity_poly.pdbx_strand_id
1 'polypeptide(L)'
;MAARSGSRPDESPPPLARADGVTKRYRRGSEPGRVARALGRSSPPKVTALEDVSIDIAQEEIVGLAGPSGSGKSTLLHLLAGLELPSEGTVTFQGTDLNTLSTRKRTRLRLEHVGIVFQHFHLLDSLSARGNVALPLVELGVPKKERRKRATELLERVGLEDRVTHRPGELSGGEQQRVAIARALVTDPTLVVADEPTGELDTETGTRVLEQFERVAEDRAVVLASHDQPTLEIADRVVRLRDGRIDEEATVRAPSRTDT
;
A
#
# COMPACT_ATOMS: atom_id res chain seq x y z
N MET A 1 32.84 -43.17 10.24
CA MET A 1 31.54 -42.75 10.79
C MET A 1 31.51 -41.23 10.69
N ALA A 2 31.00 -40.69 9.57
CA ALA A 2 31.01 -39.26 9.29
C ALA A 2 29.63 -38.72 9.62
N ALA A 3 29.59 -37.82 10.61
CA ALA A 3 28.37 -37.09 11.00
C ALA A 3 28.00 -36.11 9.87
N ARG A 4 26.80 -36.29 9.30
CA ARG A 4 26.20 -35.35 8.40
C ARG A 4 25.72 -34.15 9.23
N SER A 5 26.41 -33.03 9.10
CA SER A 5 25.96 -31.72 9.52
C SER A 5 24.74 -31.35 8.67
N GLY A 6 23.54 -31.52 9.22
CA GLY A 6 22.31 -30.96 8.66
C GLY A 6 22.33 -29.44 8.87
N SER A 7 22.45 -28.68 7.78
CA SER A 7 22.15 -27.26 7.79
C SER A 7 20.71 -27.06 8.25
N ARG A 8 20.52 -26.33 9.35
CA ARG A 8 19.20 -25.87 9.78
C ARG A 8 18.64 -25.01 8.64
N PRO A 9 17.37 -25.16 8.26
CA PRO A 9 16.74 -24.21 7.35
C PRO A 9 16.77 -22.83 8.02
N ASP A 10 17.01 -21.82 7.21
CA ASP A 10 17.01 -20.41 7.57
C ASP A 10 15.63 -20.08 8.19
N GLU A 11 15.61 -19.88 9.52
CA GLU A 11 14.39 -19.64 10.30
C GLU A 11 14.03 -18.14 10.30
N SER A 12 14.08 -17.48 9.16
CA SER A 12 13.52 -16.14 9.03
C SER A 12 11.98 -16.22 9.23
N PRO A 13 11.39 -15.33 10.01
CA PRO A 13 9.94 -15.34 10.20
C PRO A 13 9.22 -15.21 8.85
N PRO A 14 8.05 -15.86 8.69
CA PRO A 14 7.33 -15.78 7.44
C PRO A 14 6.97 -14.33 7.10
N PRO A 15 7.05 -13.93 5.82
CA PRO A 15 6.75 -12.57 5.43
C PRO A 15 5.29 -12.21 5.74
N LEU A 16 5.05 -10.93 6.06
CA LEU A 16 3.71 -10.38 6.28
C LEU A 16 2.88 -10.45 5.00
N ALA A 17 3.47 -10.04 3.88
CA ALA A 17 2.88 -10.14 2.56
C ALA A 17 3.90 -10.67 1.55
N ARG A 18 3.45 -11.47 0.59
CA ARG A 18 4.30 -12.03 -0.47
C ARG A 18 3.55 -12.00 -1.79
N ALA A 19 4.21 -11.52 -2.82
CA ALA A 19 3.84 -11.77 -4.20
C ALA A 19 4.82 -12.82 -4.76
N ASP A 20 4.31 -13.86 -5.42
CA ASP A 20 5.11 -14.97 -5.97
C ASP A 20 4.74 -15.21 -7.44
N GLY A 21 5.68 -14.91 -8.35
CA GLY A 21 5.53 -15.03 -9.80
C GLY A 21 4.35 -14.24 -10.35
N VAL A 22 4.00 -13.08 -9.77
CA VAL A 22 2.79 -12.38 -10.15
C VAL A 22 2.92 -11.72 -11.51
N THR A 23 1.94 -11.98 -12.36
CA THR A 23 1.73 -11.29 -13.63
C THR A 23 0.40 -10.57 -13.59
N LYS A 24 0.35 -9.31 -14.03
CA LYS A 24 -0.89 -8.54 -14.14
C LYS A 24 -1.08 -8.00 -15.55
N ARG A 25 -2.22 -8.37 -16.15
CA ARG A 25 -2.61 -7.92 -17.48
C ARG A 25 -3.91 -7.17 -17.42
N TYR A 26 -3.94 -5.97 -18.01
CA TYR A 26 -5.15 -5.17 -18.18
C TYR A 26 -5.65 -5.28 -19.62
N ARG A 27 -6.96 -5.21 -19.81
CA ARG A 27 -7.59 -5.14 -21.14
C ARG A 27 -7.94 -3.68 -21.44
N ARG A 28 -7.46 -3.14 -22.55
CA ARG A 28 -7.83 -1.78 -22.98
C ARG A 28 -9.12 -1.82 -23.77
N GLY A 29 -10.26 -1.49 -23.12
CA GLY A 29 -11.58 -1.39 -23.76
C GLY A 29 -12.52 -2.55 -23.42
N SER A 30 -13.80 -2.36 -23.76
CA SER A 30 -14.85 -3.37 -23.53
C SER A 30 -14.71 -4.54 -24.50
N GLU A 31 -14.94 -5.77 -24.02
CA GLU A 31 -15.00 -6.92 -24.90
C GLU A 31 -16.11 -6.75 -25.95
N PRO A 32 -15.81 -6.98 -27.25
CA PRO A 32 -16.85 -6.95 -28.24
C PRO A 32 -17.87 -8.05 -27.93
N GLY A 33 -19.16 -7.68 -27.91
CA GLY A 33 -20.25 -8.63 -27.74
C GLY A 33 -20.21 -9.76 -28.77
N ARG A 34 -20.94 -10.85 -28.52
CA ARG A 34 -20.97 -12.04 -29.40
C ARG A 34 -21.17 -11.69 -30.90
N VAL A 35 -22.04 -10.72 -31.19
CA VAL A 35 -22.31 -10.25 -32.56
C VAL A 35 -21.10 -9.52 -33.17
N ALA A 36 -20.42 -8.68 -32.38
CA ALA A 36 -19.25 -7.94 -32.85
C ALA A 36 -18.04 -8.85 -33.09
N ARG A 37 -17.89 -9.96 -32.34
CA ARG A 37 -16.90 -11.02 -32.57
C ARG A 37 -17.20 -11.77 -33.88
N ALA A 38 -18.48 -12.08 -34.14
CA ALA A 38 -18.91 -12.73 -35.40
C ALA A 38 -18.65 -11.84 -36.62
N LEU A 39 -18.60 -10.51 -36.45
CA LEU A 39 -18.26 -9.51 -37.47
C LEU A 39 -16.76 -9.19 -37.58
N GLY A 40 -15.89 -10.03 -36.99
CA GLY A 40 -14.43 -9.90 -37.14
C GLY A 40 -13.78 -8.82 -36.26
N ARG A 41 -14.49 -8.25 -35.29
CA ARG A 41 -13.85 -7.34 -34.30
C ARG A 41 -12.94 -8.13 -33.36
N SER A 42 -11.65 -7.86 -33.43
CA SER A 42 -10.63 -8.45 -32.57
C SER A 42 -10.80 -7.98 -31.11
N SER A 43 -10.43 -8.85 -30.16
CA SER A 43 -10.38 -8.48 -28.74
C SER A 43 -9.41 -7.32 -28.55
N PRO A 44 -9.71 -6.39 -27.62
CA PRO A 44 -8.83 -5.25 -27.36
C PRO A 44 -7.44 -5.73 -26.91
N PRO A 45 -6.38 -4.97 -27.22
CA PRO A 45 -5.02 -5.33 -26.85
C PRO A 45 -4.89 -5.43 -25.32
N LYS A 46 -4.20 -6.47 -24.86
CA LYS A 46 -3.83 -6.63 -23.46
C LYS A 46 -2.56 -5.83 -23.21
N VAL A 47 -2.52 -5.09 -22.12
CA VAL A 47 -1.32 -4.42 -21.61
C VAL A 47 -0.85 -5.20 -20.39
N THR A 48 0.39 -5.69 -20.41
CA THR A 48 1.02 -6.31 -19.26
C THR A 48 1.62 -5.20 -18.40
N ALA A 49 1.13 -5.08 -17.17
CA ALA A 49 1.60 -4.08 -16.21
C ALA A 49 2.67 -4.66 -15.26
N LEU A 50 2.60 -5.97 -14.98
CA LEU A 50 3.62 -6.73 -14.24
C LEU A 50 3.81 -8.08 -14.92
N GLU A 51 5.04 -8.57 -14.94
CA GLU A 51 5.41 -9.84 -15.53
C GLU A 51 6.42 -10.57 -14.65
N ASP A 52 5.99 -11.70 -14.07
CA ASP A 52 6.78 -12.61 -13.25
C ASP A 52 7.52 -11.89 -12.09
N VAL A 53 6.77 -11.13 -11.30
CA VAL A 53 7.31 -10.37 -10.17
C VAL A 53 7.15 -11.16 -8.89
N SER A 54 8.26 -11.32 -8.14
CA SER A 54 8.28 -11.93 -6.81
C SER A 54 8.89 -10.95 -5.81
N ILE A 55 8.19 -10.74 -4.68
CA ILE A 55 8.66 -9.87 -3.59
C ILE A 55 8.03 -10.32 -2.28
N ASP A 56 8.82 -10.28 -1.21
CA ASP A 56 8.41 -10.49 0.17
C ASP A 56 8.41 -9.16 0.92
N ILE A 57 7.46 -8.96 1.81
CA ILE A 57 7.41 -7.83 2.73
C ILE A 57 7.46 -8.38 4.14
N ALA A 58 8.51 -8.03 4.88
CA ALA A 58 8.66 -8.43 6.28
C ALA A 58 7.80 -7.54 7.20
N GLN A 59 7.66 -7.94 8.46
CA GLN A 59 7.08 -7.07 9.49
C GLN A 59 8.08 -5.95 9.83
N GLU A 60 7.57 -4.78 10.19
CA GLU A 60 8.38 -3.62 10.63
C GLU A 60 9.44 -3.19 9.59
N GLU A 61 9.20 -3.45 8.31
CA GLU A 61 10.07 -3.10 7.18
C GLU A 61 9.47 -1.96 6.37
N ILE A 62 10.29 -0.99 5.95
CA ILE A 62 9.95 -0.02 4.92
C ILE A 62 10.54 -0.49 3.59
N VAL A 63 9.67 -0.83 2.64
CA VAL A 63 10.07 -1.18 1.26
C VAL A 63 9.74 -0.03 0.32
N GLY A 64 10.75 0.49 -0.36
CA GLY A 64 10.59 1.47 -1.43
C GLY A 64 10.43 0.78 -2.79
N LEU A 65 9.38 1.08 -3.52
CA LEU A 65 9.20 0.69 -4.92
C LEU A 65 9.61 1.85 -5.81
N ALA A 66 10.75 1.73 -6.49
CA ALA A 66 11.29 2.74 -7.38
C ALA A 66 11.07 2.40 -8.85
N GLY A 67 11.06 3.41 -9.72
CA GLY A 67 10.99 3.22 -11.17
C GLY A 67 10.23 4.33 -11.89
N PRO A 68 10.34 4.43 -13.21
CA PRO A 68 9.67 5.45 -14.00
C PRO A 68 8.13 5.30 -13.95
N SER A 69 7.42 6.34 -14.40
CA SER A 69 5.96 6.24 -14.57
C SER A 69 5.62 5.09 -15.52
N GLY A 70 4.59 4.31 -15.16
CA GLY A 70 4.16 3.13 -15.93
C GLY A 70 5.01 1.87 -15.72
N SER A 71 6.01 1.86 -14.85
CA SER A 71 6.85 0.67 -14.57
C SER A 71 6.13 -0.45 -13.80
N GLY A 72 4.92 -0.20 -13.25
CA GLY A 72 4.14 -1.20 -12.54
C GLY A 72 4.06 -1.00 -11.02
N LYS A 73 4.69 0.05 -10.43
CA LYS A 73 4.72 0.32 -8.97
C LYS A 73 3.33 0.30 -8.34
N SER A 74 2.42 1.15 -8.81
CA SER A 74 1.04 1.23 -8.29
C SER A 74 0.28 -0.10 -8.47
N THR A 75 0.53 -0.82 -9.57
CA THR A 75 -0.07 -2.14 -9.78
C THR A 75 0.42 -3.14 -8.74
N LEU A 76 1.72 -3.20 -8.47
CA LEU A 76 2.29 -4.09 -7.44
C LEU A 76 1.75 -3.72 -6.04
N LEU A 77 1.69 -2.43 -5.72
CA LEU A 77 1.09 -1.90 -4.51
C LEU A 77 -0.38 -2.37 -4.33
N HIS A 78 -1.18 -2.27 -5.40
CA HIS A 78 -2.58 -2.71 -5.39
C HIS A 78 -2.73 -4.22 -5.21
N LEU A 79 -1.82 -5.02 -5.76
CA LEU A 79 -1.81 -6.48 -5.55
C LEU A 79 -1.46 -6.81 -4.09
N LEU A 80 -0.39 -6.23 -3.53
CA LEU A 80 0.02 -6.43 -2.13
C LEU A 80 -1.07 -5.97 -1.14
N ALA A 81 -1.75 -4.86 -1.46
CA ALA A 81 -2.87 -4.37 -0.67
C ALA A 81 -4.17 -5.20 -0.84
N GLY A 82 -4.21 -6.19 -1.73
CA GLY A 82 -5.43 -6.96 -2.02
C GLY A 82 -6.56 -6.13 -2.65
N LEU A 83 -6.26 -4.97 -3.23
CA LEU A 83 -7.20 -4.18 -4.03
C LEU A 83 -7.53 -4.90 -5.34
N GLU A 84 -6.51 -5.50 -5.94
CA GLU A 84 -6.60 -6.28 -7.15
C GLU A 84 -6.06 -7.69 -6.94
N LEU A 85 -6.39 -8.60 -7.86
CA LEU A 85 -5.81 -9.92 -7.93
C LEU A 85 -4.87 -10.02 -9.14
N PRO A 86 -3.80 -10.80 -9.05
CA PRO A 86 -2.93 -11.07 -10.19
C PRO A 86 -3.69 -11.83 -11.29
N SER A 87 -3.21 -11.76 -12.53
CA SER A 87 -3.69 -12.59 -13.64
C SER A 87 -3.09 -13.99 -13.59
N GLU A 88 -1.87 -14.11 -13.09
CA GLU A 88 -1.10 -15.35 -12.86
C GLU A 88 -0.23 -15.14 -11.62
N GLY A 89 0.21 -16.22 -10.96
CA GLY A 89 0.93 -16.19 -9.70
C GLY A 89 0.03 -16.02 -8.49
N THR A 90 0.61 -15.83 -7.32
CA THR A 90 -0.12 -15.74 -6.05
C THR A 90 0.30 -14.53 -5.23
N VAL A 91 -0.66 -13.97 -4.49
CA VAL A 91 -0.39 -12.99 -3.44
C VAL A 91 -0.90 -13.55 -2.13
N THR A 92 -0.01 -13.66 -1.15
CA THR A 92 -0.37 -14.09 0.22
C THR A 92 -0.24 -12.93 1.18
N PHE A 93 -1.12 -12.89 2.16
CA PHE A 93 -1.09 -11.94 3.27
C PHE A 93 -1.28 -12.72 4.58
N GLN A 94 -0.32 -12.61 5.51
CA GLN A 94 -0.28 -13.42 6.74
C GLN A 94 -0.52 -14.90 6.48
N GLY A 95 0.13 -15.45 5.43
CA GLY A 95 0.00 -16.84 5.01
C GLY A 95 -1.31 -17.19 4.29
N THR A 96 -2.25 -16.25 4.13
CA THR A 96 -3.52 -16.48 3.43
C THR A 96 -3.39 -16.08 1.96
N ASP A 97 -3.64 -17.01 1.03
CA ASP A 97 -3.70 -16.72 -0.41
C ASP A 97 -4.95 -15.89 -0.74
N LEU A 98 -4.74 -14.66 -1.21
CA LEU A 98 -5.81 -13.70 -1.54
C LEU A 98 -6.67 -14.16 -2.72
N ASN A 99 -6.15 -15.02 -3.62
CA ASN A 99 -6.90 -15.56 -4.76
C ASN A 99 -8.00 -16.52 -4.30
N THR A 100 -7.82 -17.18 -3.16
CA THR A 100 -8.80 -18.13 -2.60
C THR A 100 -9.96 -17.45 -1.87
N LEU A 101 -9.81 -16.16 -1.56
CA LEU A 101 -10.80 -15.40 -0.82
C LEU A 101 -11.92 -14.89 -1.73
N SER A 102 -13.17 -14.99 -1.27
CA SER A 102 -14.27 -14.25 -1.88
C SER A 102 -14.01 -12.73 -1.79
N THR A 103 -14.60 -11.95 -2.70
CA THR A 103 -14.48 -10.49 -2.70
C THR A 103 -14.82 -9.88 -1.33
N ARG A 104 -15.88 -10.38 -0.66
CA ARG A 104 -16.28 -9.92 0.68
C ARG A 104 -15.20 -10.18 1.73
N LYS A 105 -14.61 -11.40 1.74
CA LYS A 105 -13.55 -11.76 2.70
C LYS A 105 -12.29 -10.93 2.45
N ARG A 106 -11.90 -10.74 1.20
CA ARG A 106 -10.74 -9.92 0.82
C ARG A 106 -10.95 -8.45 1.19
N THR A 107 -12.15 -7.89 0.95
CA THR A 107 -12.49 -6.53 1.40
C THR A 107 -12.40 -6.40 2.92
N ARG A 108 -12.89 -7.40 3.66
CA ARG A 108 -12.82 -7.42 5.12
C ARG A 108 -11.37 -7.47 5.62
N LEU A 109 -10.54 -8.37 5.06
CA LEU A 109 -9.11 -8.48 5.37
C LEU A 109 -8.41 -7.14 5.15
N ARG A 110 -8.62 -6.51 3.98
CA ARG A 110 -8.04 -5.20 3.66
C ARG A 110 -8.48 -4.13 4.65
N LEU A 111 -9.75 -4.08 4.98
CA LEU A 111 -10.30 -3.08 5.90
C LEU A 111 -9.72 -3.20 7.31
N GLU A 112 -9.41 -4.42 7.76
CA GLU A 112 -8.87 -4.69 9.09
C GLU A 112 -7.35 -4.55 9.17
N HIS A 113 -6.63 -4.89 8.10
CA HIS A 113 -5.18 -5.08 8.16
C HIS A 113 -4.35 -4.21 7.23
N VAL A 114 -4.97 -3.48 6.29
CA VAL A 114 -4.23 -2.69 5.29
C VAL A 114 -4.67 -1.23 5.30
N GLY A 115 -3.75 -0.35 5.62
CA GLY A 115 -3.90 1.10 5.43
C GLY A 115 -3.46 1.50 4.03
N ILE A 116 -4.24 2.35 3.35
CA ILE A 116 -3.91 2.79 1.99
C ILE A 116 -3.89 4.30 1.92
N VAL A 117 -2.77 4.85 1.44
CA VAL A 117 -2.57 6.26 1.13
C VAL A 117 -2.41 6.40 -0.39
N PHE A 118 -3.31 7.14 -1.02
CA PHE A 118 -3.32 7.37 -2.46
C PHE A 118 -2.67 8.70 -2.82
N GLN A 119 -2.10 8.82 -4.02
CA GLN A 119 -1.47 10.03 -4.53
C GLN A 119 -2.39 11.26 -4.45
N HIS A 120 -3.65 11.15 -4.86
CA HIS A 120 -4.65 12.24 -4.83
C HIS A 120 -5.51 12.25 -3.56
N PHE A 121 -5.01 11.78 -2.43
CA PHE A 121 -5.65 11.71 -1.10
C PHE A 121 -6.98 10.95 -1.06
N HIS A 122 -7.82 11.05 -2.07
CA HIS A 122 -9.17 10.46 -2.17
C HIS A 122 -10.02 10.72 -0.92
N LEU A 123 -10.02 11.96 -0.45
CA LEU A 123 -10.91 12.39 0.63
C LEU A 123 -12.31 12.66 0.06
N LEU A 124 -13.32 12.40 0.86
CA LEU A 124 -14.71 12.71 0.52
C LEU A 124 -15.01 14.16 0.91
N ASP A 125 -15.27 15.03 -0.07
CA ASP A 125 -15.52 16.46 0.13
C ASP A 125 -16.74 16.75 1.00
N SER A 126 -17.72 15.83 1.02
CA SER A 126 -18.91 15.93 1.86
C SER A 126 -18.65 15.68 3.34
N LEU A 127 -17.51 15.12 3.70
CA LEU A 127 -17.12 14.79 5.08
C LEU A 127 -16.06 15.76 5.60
N SER A 128 -16.07 16.00 6.92
CA SER A 128 -14.98 16.67 7.61
C SER A 128 -13.72 15.79 7.66
N ALA A 129 -12.58 16.34 8.07
CA ALA A 129 -11.34 15.58 8.33
C ALA A 129 -11.62 14.37 9.24
N ARG A 130 -12.29 14.59 10.40
CA ARG A 130 -12.72 13.51 11.28
C ARG A 130 -13.66 12.51 10.62
N GLY A 131 -14.55 12.98 9.76
CA GLY A 131 -15.46 12.11 9.01
C GLY A 131 -14.72 11.19 8.05
N ASN A 132 -13.75 11.72 7.31
CA ASN A 132 -12.88 10.96 6.43
C ASN A 132 -12.05 9.92 7.19
N VAL A 133 -11.41 10.31 8.29
CA VAL A 133 -10.63 9.38 9.13
C VAL A 133 -11.50 8.30 9.74
N ALA A 134 -12.73 8.62 10.17
CA ALA A 134 -13.63 7.65 10.78
C ALA A 134 -14.27 6.66 9.78
N LEU A 135 -14.16 6.88 8.48
CA LEU A 135 -14.87 6.10 7.45
C LEU A 135 -14.59 4.58 7.51
N PRO A 136 -13.34 4.11 7.61
CA PRO A 136 -13.07 2.68 7.74
C PRO A 136 -13.72 2.04 8.97
N LEU A 137 -13.81 2.78 10.08
CA LEU A 137 -14.46 2.31 11.30
C LEU A 137 -16.00 2.24 11.17
N VAL A 138 -16.59 3.03 10.26
CA VAL A 138 -18.02 2.92 9.92
C VAL A 138 -18.28 1.56 9.24
N GLU A 139 -17.46 1.20 8.28
CA GLU A 139 -17.54 -0.07 7.56
C GLU A 139 -17.32 -1.29 8.48
N LEU A 140 -16.49 -1.12 9.52
CA LEU A 140 -16.28 -2.13 10.57
C LEU A 140 -17.43 -2.21 11.59
N GLY A 141 -18.40 -1.30 11.51
CA GLY A 141 -19.53 -1.28 12.45
C GLY A 141 -19.17 -0.71 13.84
N VAL A 142 -18.06 0.01 13.98
CA VAL A 142 -17.65 0.61 15.26
C VAL A 142 -18.65 1.67 15.71
N PRO A 143 -19.08 1.70 17.00
CA PRO A 143 -20.02 2.67 17.51
C PRO A 143 -19.61 4.13 17.28
N LYS A 144 -20.56 5.02 16.99
CA LYS A 144 -20.31 6.44 16.64
C LYS A 144 -19.42 7.17 17.64
N LYS A 145 -19.60 6.96 18.93
CA LYS A 145 -18.80 7.60 19.99
C LYS A 145 -17.33 7.17 19.90
N GLU A 146 -17.10 5.87 19.76
CA GLU A 146 -15.75 5.28 19.70
C GLU A 146 -15.01 5.69 18.42
N ARG A 147 -15.63 5.55 17.23
CA ARG A 147 -14.96 5.94 15.98
C ARG A 147 -14.61 7.43 15.91
N ARG A 148 -15.47 8.32 16.50
CA ARG A 148 -15.18 9.75 16.59
C ARG A 148 -13.99 10.03 17.50
N LYS A 149 -13.88 9.33 18.62
CA LYS A 149 -12.77 9.43 19.55
C LYS A 149 -11.46 9.04 18.86
N ARG A 150 -11.38 7.83 18.30
CA ARG A 150 -10.18 7.34 17.58
C ARG A 150 -9.77 8.24 16.42
N ALA A 151 -10.72 8.70 15.63
CA ALA A 151 -10.44 9.61 14.52
C ALA A 151 -9.89 10.96 14.99
N THR A 152 -10.39 11.51 16.12
CA THR A 152 -9.87 12.75 16.69
C THR A 152 -8.46 12.57 17.22
N GLU A 153 -8.20 11.51 18.00
CA GLU A 153 -6.88 11.19 18.55
C GLU A 153 -5.81 11.02 17.43
N LEU A 154 -6.19 10.41 16.29
CA LEU A 154 -5.26 10.29 15.15
C LEU A 154 -5.02 11.63 14.45
N LEU A 155 -6.03 12.49 14.32
CA LEU A 155 -5.84 13.83 13.78
C LEU A 155 -4.92 14.68 14.67
N GLU A 156 -5.04 14.56 15.99
CA GLU A 156 -4.13 15.19 16.96
C GLU A 156 -2.69 14.68 16.77
N ARG A 157 -2.48 13.36 16.63
CA ARG A 157 -1.15 12.76 16.40
C ARG A 157 -0.48 13.26 15.12
N VAL A 158 -1.25 13.60 14.09
CA VAL A 158 -0.71 14.16 12.83
C VAL A 158 -0.71 15.69 12.81
N GLY A 159 -0.95 16.36 13.96
CA GLY A 159 -0.92 17.83 14.11
C GLY A 159 -2.08 18.52 13.39
N LEU A 160 -3.28 17.97 13.50
CA LEU A 160 -4.53 18.52 12.91
C LEU A 160 -5.65 18.68 13.94
N GLU A 161 -5.31 18.92 15.21
CA GLU A 161 -6.26 19.15 16.31
C GLU A 161 -7.23 20.29 16.03
N ASP A 162 -6.75 21.37 15.41
CA ASP A 162 -7.55 22.55 15.03
C ASP A 162 -8.31 22.36 13.71
N ARG A 163 -8.11 21.27 12.99
CA ARG A 163 -8.68 20.99 11.66
C ARG A 163 -9.74 19.89 11.65
N VAL A 164 -10.08 19.33 12.80
CA VAL A 164 -10.94 18.14 12.98
C VAL A 164 -12.30 18.28 12.26
N THR A 165 -12.85 19.50 12.20
CA THR A 165 -14.16 19.78 11.58
C THR A 165 -14.07 20.32 10.16
N HIS A 166 -12.88 20.70 9.68
CA HIS A 166 -12.68 21.23 8.33
C HIS A 166 -12.96 20.17 7.26
N ARG A 167 -13.42 20.60 6.11
CA ARG A 167 -13.63 19.76 4.92
C ARG A 167 -12.39 19.82 4.03
N PRO A 168 -12.21 18.85 3.11
CA PRO A 168 -11.03 18.82 2.23
C PRO A 168 -10.73 20.14 1.52
N GLY A 169 -11.73 20.82 0.98
CA GLY A 169 -11.55 22.13 0.32
C GLY A 169 -11.10 23.29 1.23
N GLU A 170 -11.09 23.09 2.54
CA GLU A 170 -10.64 24.07 3.54
C GLU A 170 -9.23 23.74 4.08
N LEU A 171 -8.62 22.66 3.56
CA LEU A 171 -7.33 22.12 3.97
C LEU A 171 -6.29 22.35 2.87
N SER A 172 -5.05 22.66 3.26
CA SER A 172 -3.91 22.62 2.34
C SER A 172 -3.63 21.19 1.86
N GLY A 173 -2.88 21.01 0.77
CA GLY A 173 -2.49 19.69 0.26
C GLY A 173 -1.80 18.83 1.33
N GLY A 174 -0.87 19.42 2.09
CA GLY A 174 -0.20 18.72 3.20
C GLY A 174 -1.14 18.36 4.36
N GLU A 175 -2.14 19.21 4.67
CA GLU A 175 -3.16 18.86 5.67
C GLU A 175 -4.06 17.73 5.15
N GLN A 176 -4.44 17.74 3.86
CA GLN A 176 -5.21 16.66 3.24
C GLN A 176 -4.44 15.34 3.26
N GLN A 177 -3.14 15.37 2.98
CA GLN A 177 -2.26 14.19 3.05
C GLN A 177 -2.21 13.62 4.47
N ARG A 178 -2.05 14.46 5.49
CA ARG A 178 -2.08 14.02 6.89
C ARG A 178 -3.43 13.43 7.28
N VAL A 179 -4.55 13.95 6.77
CA VAL A 179 -5.89 13.32 6.94
C VAL A 179 -5.93 11.94 6.27
N ALA A 180 -5.36 11.79 5.06
CA ALA A 180 -5.31 10.50 4.36
C ALA A 180 -4.47 9.47 5.12
N ILE A 181 -3.33 9.88 5.70
CA ILE A 181 -2.50 9.04 6.57
C ILE A 181 -3.27 8.63 7.83
N ALA A 182 -3.89 9.58 8.53
CA ALA A 182 -4.70 9.28 9.71
C ALA A 182 -5.85 8.30 9.38
N ARG A 183 -6.49 8.45 8.20
CA ARG A 183 -7.51 7.52 7.72
C ARG A 183 -6.93 6.12 7.49
N ALA A 184 -5.76 6.02 6.91
CA ALA A 184 -5.09 4.76 6.67
C ALA A 184 -4.74 4.01 7.97
N LEU A 185 -4.45 4.75 9.05
CA LEU A 185 -4.03 4.20 10.35
C LEU A 185 -5.19 3.90 11.32
N VAL A 186 -6.41 4.36 11.05
CA VAL A 186 -7.51 4.34 12.04
C VAL A 186 -7.99 2.95 12.45
N THR A 187 -7.76 1.95 11.61
CA THR A 187 -8.08 0.54 11.88
C THR A 187 -6.95 -0.22 12.55
N ASP A 188 -5.83 0.45 12.82
CA ASP A 188 -4.61 -0.16 13.37
C ASP A 188 -4.06 -1.29 12.46
N PRO A 189 -3.76 -0.95 11.18
CA PRO A 189 -3.36 -1.96 10.18
C PRO A 189 -1.95 -2.49 10.44
N THR A 190 -1.67 -3.71 9.99
CA THR A 190 -0.32 -4.32 10.03
C THR A 190 0.52 -3.97 8.81
N LEU A 191 -0.11 -3.57 7.70
CA LEU A 191 0.54 -3.10 6.48
C LEU A 191 0.01 -1.72 6.09
N VAL A 192 0.90 -0.79 5.79
CA VAL A 192 0.53 0.48 5.17
C VAL A 192 1.17 0.56 3.79
N VAL A 193 0.37 0.87 2.77
CA VAL A 193 0.85 1.10 1.41
C VAL A 193 0.59 2.55 1.01
N ALA A 194 1.56 3.19 0.37
CA ALA A 194 1.41 4.57 -0.09
C ALA A 194 1.94 4.74 -1.52
N ASP A 195 1.12 5.33 -2.38
CA ASP A 195 1.46 5.62 -3.76
C ASP A 195 1.76 7.11 -3.90
N GLU A 196 3.02 7.45 -4.24
CA GLU A 196 3.56 8.80 -4.38
C GLU A 196 3.16 9.74 -3.21
N PRO A 197 3.50 9.38 -1.94
CA PRO A 197 2.96 10.04 -0.75
C PRO A 197 3.37 11.51 -0.58
N THR A 198 4.40 11.97 -1.30
CA THR A 198 4.96 13.33 -1.25
C THR A 198 4.82 14.09 -2.57
N GLY A 199 4.34 13.42 -3.63
CA GLY A 199 4.40 13.93 -5.00
C GLY A 199 3.64 15.24 -5.27
N GLU A 200 2.71 15.64 -4.41
CA GLU A 200 1.93 16.89 -4.52
C GLU A 200 2.27 17.90 -3.41
N LEU A 201 3.37 17.68 -2.66
CA LEU A 201 3.73 18.48 -1.50
C LEU A 201 5.00 19.29 -1.76
N ASP A 202 5.11 20.46 -1.10
CA ASP A 202 6.37 21.15 -1.00
C ASP A 202 7.38 20.35 -0.14
N THR A 203 8.66 20.68 -0.27
CA THR A 203 9.76 19.93 0.36
C THR A 203 9.62 19.83 1.88
N GLU A 204 9.24 20.93 2.56
CA GLU A 204 9.12 20.95 4.03
C GLU A 204 7.96 20.05 4.50
N THR A 205 6.81 20.18 3.83
CA THR A 205 5.64 19.36 4.10
C THR A 205 5.90 17.88 3.76
N GLY A 206 6.58 17.60 2.66
CA GLY A 206 7.01 16.27 2.27
C GLY A 206 7.87 15.59 3.35
N THR A 207 8.89 16.29 3.86
CA THR A 207 9.74 15.78 4.94
C THR A 207 8.93 15.39 6.17
N ARG A 208 8.00 16.24 6.61
CA ARG A 208 7.12 15.95 7.76
C ARG A 208 6.24 14.71 7.53
N VAL A 209 5.79 14.49 6.29
CA VAL A 209 5.02 13.30 5.92
C VAL A 209 5.89 12.04 5.96
N LEU A 210 7.13 12.12 5.48
CA LEU A 210 8.07 11.00 5.54
C LEU A 210 8.40 10.59 6.98
N GLU A 211 8.62 11.55 7.88
CA GLU A 211 8.78 11.29 9.32
C GLU A 211 7.57 10.55 9.93
N GLN A 212 6.34 10.78 9.44
CA GLN A 212 5.18 10.00 9.88
C GLN A 212 5.27 8.53 9.43
N PHE A 213 5.73 8.28 8.19
CA PHE A 213 5.92 6.90 7.72
C PHE A 213 7.03 6.18 8.47
N GLU A 214 8.13 6.85 8.84
CA GLU A 214 9.17 6.26 9.69
C GLU A 214 8.62 5.83 11.06
N ARG A 215 7.81 6.69 11.71
CA ARG A 215 7.13 6.34 12.98
C ARG A 215 6.13 5.20 12.81
N VAL A 216 5.37 5.19 11.72
CA VAL A 216 4.41 4.11 11.42
C VAL A 216 5.14 2.78 11.27
N ALA A 217 6.34 2.78 10.71
CA ALA A 217 7.11 1.57 10.47
C ALA A 217 7.80 1.01 11.73
N GLU A 218 7.73 1.69 12.89
CA GLU A 218 8.26 1.17 14.16
C GLU A 218 7.53 -0.11 14.62
N ASP A 219 6.28 -0.30 14.23
CA ASP A 219 5.43 -1.43 14.62
C ASP A 219 4.64 -2.08 13.47
N ARG A 220 4.89 -1.68 12.21
CA ARG A 220 4.16 -2.17 11.01
C ARG A 220 5.03 -2.15 9.78
N ALA A 221 4.63 -2.98 8.79
CA ALA A 221 5.24 -2.91 7.47
C ALA A 221 4.72 -1.69 6.69
N VAL A 222 5.62 -1.07 5.92
CA VAL A 222 5.28 0.06 5.04
C VAL A 222 5.83 -0.21 3.64
N VAL A 223 5.00 -0.02 2.61
CA VAL A 223 5.45 -0.09 1.21
C VAL A 223 5.16 1.25 0.54
N LEU A 224 6.20 1.93 0.08
CA LEU A 224 6.13 3.25 -0.55
C LEU A 224 6.45 3.12 -2.03
N ALA A 225 5.53 3.49 -2.91
CA ALA A 225 5.86 3.65 -4.33
C ALA A 225 6.21 5.11 -4.60
N SER A 226 7.40 5.36 -5.12
CA SER A 226 7.81 6.71 -5.50
C SER A 226 8.89 6.71 -6.59
N HIS A 227 9.02 7.86 -7.27
CA HIS A 227 10.17 8.19 -8.11
C HIS A 227 11.05 9.27 -7.45
N ASP A 228 10.68 9.74 -6.27
CA ASP A 228 11.32 10.80 -5.52
C ASP A 228 12.37 10.24 -4.57
N GLN A 229 13.59 10.79 -4.65
CA GLN A 229 14.75 10.30 -3.89
C GLN A 229 14.55 10.38 -2.38
N PRO A 230 14.06 11.49 -1.78
CA PRO A 230 13.82 11.57 -0.34
C PRO A 230 12.87 10.47 0.18
N THR A 231 11.83 10.14 -0.58
CA THR A 231 10.90 9.05 -0.21
C THR A 231 11.58 7.68 -0.21
N LEU A 232 12.53 7.46 -1.11
CA LEU A 232 13.26 6.19 -1.17
C LEU A 232 14.37 6.10 -0.11
N GLU A 233 14.88 7.22 0.39
CA GLU A 233 15.94 7.26 1.41
C GLU A 233 15.49 6.79 2.80
N ILE A 234 14.20 6.85 3.11
CA ILE A 234 13.66 6.33 4.37
C ILE A 234 13.42 4.81 4.32
N ALA A 235 13.51 4.18 3.14
CA ALA A 235 13.29 2.74 2.99
C ALA A 235 14.50 1.94 3.51
N ASP A 236 14.22 0.80 4.14
CA ASP A 236 15.24 -0.18 4.52
C ASP A 236 15.79 -0.88 3.28
N ARG A 237 14.91 -1.09 2.28
CA ARG A 237 15.20 -1.75 1.01
C ARG A 237 14.45 -1.08 -0.14
N VAL A 238 15.10 -0.93 -1.29
CA VAL A 238 14.50 -0.40 -2.51
C VAL A 238 14.47 -1.46 -3.59
N VAL A 239 13.27 -1.69 -4.14
CA VAL A 239 13.04 -2.57 -5.28
C VAL A 239 12.76 -1.72 -6.51
N ARG A 240 13.60 -1.82 -7.53
CA ARG A 240 13.45 -1.08 -8.79
C ARG A 240 12.63 -1.87 -9.78
N LEU A 241 11.54 -1.28 -10.24
CA LEU A 241 10.71 -1.82 -11.33
C LEU A 241 11.01 -1.11 -12.64
N ARG A 242 11.14 -1.91 -13.70
CA ARG A 242 11.27 -1.45 -15.08
C ARG A 242 10.45 -2.33 -16.00
N ASP A 243 9.60 -1.73 -16.82
CA ASP A 243 8.76 -2.43 -17.80
C ASP A 243 7.96 -3.62 -17.21
N GLY A 244 7.47 -3.46 -15.97
CA GLY A 244 6.68 -4.47 -15.27
C GLY A 244 7.48 -5.60 -14.63
N ARG A 245 8.81 -5.52 -14.56
CA ARG A 245 9.71 -6.51 -13.95
C ARG A 245 10.57 -5.87 -12.86
N ILE A 246 11.03 -6.67 -11.92
CA ILE A 246 12.08 -6.25 -10.99
C ILE A 246 13.41 -6.26 -11.75
N ASP A 247 14.07 -5.09 -11.80
CA ASP A 247 15.36 -4.87 -12.46
C ASP A 247 16.50 -4.95 -11.45
N GLU A 248 16.29 -4.39 -10.24
CA GLU A 248 17.27 -4.34 -9.18
C GLU A 248 16.61 -4.33 -7.80
N GLU A 249 17.27 -4.94 -6.82
CA GLU A 249 16.92 -4.85 -5.41
C GLU A 249 18.16 -4.46 -4.60
N ALA A 250 18.07 -3.38 -3.83
CA ALA A 250 19.18 -2.86 -3.05
C ALA A 250 18.74 -2.53 -1.62
N THR A 251 19.50 -3.01 -0.64
CA THR A 251 19.36 -2.57 0.76
C THR A 251 19.94 -1.16 0.88
N VAL A 252 19.13 -0.21 1.37
CA VAL A 252 19.52 1.20 1.48
C VAL A 252 19.98 1.52 2.91
N ARG A 253 19.36 0.91 3.88
CA ARG A 253 19.62 1.15 5.31
C ARG A 253 19.92 -0.17 6.01
N ALA A 254 20.99 -0.22 6.79
CA ALA A 254 21.16 -1.32 7.74
C ALA A 254 20.04 -1.24 8.77
N PRO A 255 19.40 -2.34 9.18
CA PRO A 255 18.34 -2.32 10.18
C PRO A 255 18.90 -1.80 11.51
N SER A 256 18.67 -0.53 11.82
CA SER A 256 19.05 0.10 13.09
C SER A 256 17.86 0.18 14.05
N ARG A 257 17.03 -0.88 14.07
CA ARG A 257 15.83 -0.94 14.92
C ARG A 257 15.90 -2.03 15.99
N THR A 258 17.07 -2.20 16.61
CA THR A 258 17.16 -2.95 17.86
C THR A 258 18.29 -2.38 18.68
N ASP A 259 17.93 -1.58 19.65
CA ASP A 259 18.50 -1.55 20.99
C ASP A 259 17.87 -0.41 21.79
N THR A 260 16.74 -0.72 22.43
CA THR A 260 16.45 -0.20 23.80
C THR A 260 15.41 -1.08 24.47
#